data_c55807b82f0736daca7a2090da20dc8b
#
_entry.id   c55807b82f0736daca7a2090da20dc8b
#
_cell.length_a   1.000
_cell.length_b   1.000
_cell.length_c   1.000
_cell.angle_alpha   90.00
_cell.angle_beta   90.00
_cell.angle_gamma   90.00
#
_symmetry.space_group_name_H-M   'P 1'
#
loop_
_entity.id
_entity.type
_entity.pdbx_description
1 polymer ?
#
loop_
_entity_poly.entity_id
_entity_poly.type
_entity_poly.pdbx_seq_one_letter_code
_entity_poly.pdbx_strand_id
1 'polypeptide(L)'
;MVKNKTPIKVRSVWISDVHLGFRGCQADALLHFLHSVETDYLFLVGDIVDFWSIKKNPYWPQEHTNVIRSILGKAKHGTKVIYIPGNHDEALRDCVSHVFGNIEIHQDYVHTSAEGKKLLIMHGDEFDVIVKNSRWLAKLGNVAYDTLLDLNHYINSLRKFFGFSYWSLAAYLKLK
;
A
#
# COMPACT_ATOMS: atom_id res chain seq x y z
N MET A 1 -22.45 17.00 28.18
CA MET A 1 -23.13 15.70 28.14
C MET A 1 -23.02 15.17 26.72
N VAL A 2 -22.10 14.23 26.47
CA VAL A 2 -22.02 13.54 25.17
C VAL A 2 -23.22 12.62 25.09
N LYS A 3 -24.14 12.87 24.16
CA LYS A 3 -25.27 11.95 23.89
C LYS A 3 -24.61 10.60 23.50
N ASN A 4 -24.86 9.56 24.32
CA ASN A 4 -24.54 8.18 23.96
C ASN A 4 -25.27 7.85 22.65
N LYS A 5 -24.63 8.07 21.52
CA LYS A 5 -25.13 7.54 20.25
C LYS A 5 -24.88 6.04 20.27
N THR A 6 -25.90 5.27 20.01
CA THR A 6 -25.77 3.81 19.82
C THR A 6 -24.71 3.56 18.75
N PRO A 7 -23.72 2.68 19.00
CA PRO A 7 -22.70 2.37 18.02
C PRO A 7 -23.30 1.86 16.71
N ILE A 8 -22.69 2.25 15.61
CA ILE A 8 -23.05 1.74 14.28
C ILE A 8 -22.56 0.31 14.16
N LYS A 9 -23.45 -0.63 13.92
CA LYS A 9 -23.10 -2.04 13.72
C LYS A 9 -22.80 -2.31 12.25
N VAL A 10 -21.60 -2.80 11.97
CA VAL A 10 -21.16 -3.18 10.63
C VAL A 10 -20.44 -4.52 10.70
N ARG A 11 -20.45 -5.29 9.62
CA ARG A 11 -19.78 -6.59 9.59
C ARG A 11 -18.26 -6.45 9.54
N SER A 12 -17.74 -5.53 8.74
CA SER A 12 -16.32 -5.38 8.52
C SER A 12 -15.91 -3.92 8.41
N VAL A 13 -14.75 -3.59 8.98
CA VAL A 13 -14.10 -2.28 8.92
C VAL A 13 -12.67 -2.47 8.43
N TRP A 14 -12.23 -1.62 7.51
CA TRP A 14 -10.85 -1.55 7.02
C TRP A 14 -10.28 -0.19 7.37
N ILE A 15 -9.09 -0.18 7.95
CA ILE A 15 -8.33 1.01 8.35
C ILE A 15 -6.93 0.86 7.81
N SER A 16 -6.39 1.87 7.13
CA SER A 16 -5.02 1.92 6.62
C SER A 16 -4.39 3.28 6.90
N ASP A 17 -3.06 3.39 6.74
CA ASP A 17 -2.33 4.65 6.69
C ASP A 17 -2.57 5.54 7.93
N VAL A 18 -2.59 4.97 9.10
CA VAL A 18 -2.83 5.67 10.38
C VAL A 18 -1.60 6.43 10.86
N HIS A 19 -0.42 5.82 10.70
CA HIS A 19 0.88 6.37 11.09
C HIS A 19 0.97 6.79 12.57
N LEU A 20 0.59 5.90 13.50
CA LEU A 20 0.83 6.10 14.93
C LEU A 20 2.35 6.23 15.18
N GLY A 21 2.77 7.31 15.83
CA GLY A 21 4.19 7.68 15.99
C GLY A 21 4.59 8.89 15.14
N PHE A 22 3.77 9.29 14.17
CA PHE A 22 3.92 10.51 13.40
C PHE A 22 3.10 11.66 14.01
N ARG A 23 3.65 12.89 14.02
CA ARG A 23 3.01 14.06 14.64
C ARG A 23 1.72 14.50 13.96
N GLY A 24 1.56 14.18 12.67
CA GLY A 24 0.36 14.50 11.89
C GLY A 24 -0.76 13.46 11.98
N CYS A 25 -0.56 12.38 12.74
CA CYS A 25 -1.57 11.35 12.93
C CYS A 25 -2.84 11.90 13.58
N GLN A 26 -4.00 11.55 13.04
CA GLN A 26 -5.32 11.95 13.54
C GLN A 26 -5.86 10.94 14.57
N ALA A 27 -5.06 10.65 15.61
CA ALA A 27 -5.34 9.60 16.60
C ALA A 27 -6.69 9.80 17.33
N ASP A 28 -7.04 11.05 17.69
CA ASP A 28 -8.31 11.35 18.38
C ASP A 28 -9.52 11.06 17.49
N ALA A 29 -9.44 11.43 16.20
CA ALA A 29 -10.49 11.15 15.24
C ALA A 29 -10.68 9.65 15.04
N LEU A 30 -9.58 8.89 14.94
CA LEU A 30 -9.61 7.44 14.85
C LEU A 30 -10.18 6.81 16.12
N LEU A 31 -9.78 7.28 17.30
CA LEU A 31 -10.30 6.78 18.57
C LEU A 31 -11.80 7.00 18.68
N HIS A 32 -12.27 8.20 18.31
CA HIS A 32 -13.71 8.50 18.26
C HIS A 32 -14.45 7.57 17.30
N PHE A 33 -13.89 7.32 16.11
CA PHE A 33 -14.45 6.38 15.14
C PHE A 33 -14.51 4.96 15.73
N LEU A 34 -13.43 4.45 16.29
CA LEU A 34 -13.38 3.11 16.90
C LEU A 34 -14.42 2.93 18.00
N HIS A 35 -14.70 3.97 18.79
CA HIS A 35 -15.74 3.95 19.83
C HIS A 35 -17.18 4.04 19.26
N SER A 36 -17.34 4.59 18.06
CA SER A 36 -18.66 4.76 17.43
C SER A 36 -19.10 3.54 16.60
N VAL A 37 -18.24 2.53 16.46
CA VAL A 37 -18.49 1.37 15.58
C VAL A 37 -18.33 0.07 16.37
N GLU A 38 -19.30 -0.86 16.18
CA GLU A 38 -19.17 -2.28 16.53
C GLU A 38 -19.04 -3.09 15.25
N THR A 39 -18.07 -4.04 15.20
CA THR A 39 -17.79 -4.81 14.00
C THR A 39 -17.37 -6.24 14.33
N ASP A 40 -17.71 -7.19 13.44
CA ASP A 40 -17.24 -8.58 13.56
C ASP A 40 -15.76 -8.70 13.10
N TYR A 41 -15.36 -7.91 12.08
CA TYR A 41 -14.02 -7.92 11.53
C TYR A 41 -13.42 -6.52 11.51
N LEU A 42 -12.22 -6.38 12.04
CA LEU A 42 -11.41 -5.15 11.93
C LEU A 42 -10.10 -5.48 11.22
N PHE A 43 -9.93 -4.93 10.03
CA PHE A 43 -8.70 -5.05 9.26
C PHE A 43 -7.85 -3.80 9.43
N LEU A 44 -6.62 -3.99 9.87
CA LEU A 44 -5.57 -2.97 9.98
C LEU A 44 -4.61 -3.21 8.81
N VAL A 45 -4.72 -2.40 7.76
CA VAL A 45 -4.13 -2.68 6.45
C VAL A 45 -2.98 -1.73 6.17
N GLY A 46 -1.82 -2.07 6.70
CA GLY A 46 -0.57 -1.36 6.50
C GLY A 46 -0.46 0.02 7.14
N ASP A 47 0.75 0.37 7.52
CA ASP A 47 1.14 1.68 7.99
C ASP A 47 0.31 2.18 9.19
N ILE A 48 -0.05 1.24 10.07
CA ILE A 48 -0.77 1.55 11.32
C ILE A 48 0.18 2.19 12.33
N VAL A 49 1.40 1.63 12.47
CA VAL A 49 2.46 2.19 13.31
C VAL A 49 3.60 2.65 12.43
N ASP A 50 4.00 3.92 12.57
CA ASP A 50 5.11 4.49 11.80
C ASP A 50 6.44 4.31 12.55
N PHE A 51 7.04 3.14 12.44
CA PHE A 51 8.35 2.86 13.04
C PHE A 51 9.47 3.70 12.42
N TRP A 52 9.34 4.16 11.18
CA TRP A 52 10.33 5.04 10.56
C TRP A 52 10.33 6.42 11.23
N SER A 53 9.14 7.00 11.46
CA SER A 53 9.01 8.27 12.18
C SER A 53 9.48 8.14 13.64
N ILE A 54 9.13 7.06 14.33
CA ILE A 54 9.53 6.80 15.72
C ILE A 54 11.07 6.68 15.83
N LYS A 55 11.72 5.96 14.90
CA LYS A 55 13.19 5.83 14.88
C LYS A 55 13.89 7.17 14.64
N LYS A 56 13.33 8.03 13.77
CA LYS A 56 13.91 9.32 13.43
C LYS A 56 13.68 10.37 14.52
N ASN A 57 12.50 10.41 15.09
CA ASN A 57 12.10 11.37 16.12
C ASN A 57 11.03 10.75 17.02
N PRO A 58 11.42 10.15 18.16
CA PRO A 58 10.48 9.47 19.03
C PRO A 58 9.33 10.38 19.46
N TYR A 59 8.12 10.00 19.05
CA TYR A 59 6.89 10.72 19.38
C TYR A 59 5.77 9.71 19.60
N TRP A 60 5.28 9.62 20.85
CA TRP A 60 4.21 8.69 21.20
C TRP A 60 3.33 9.28 22.32
N PRO A 61 2.38 10.15 21.97
CA PRO A 61 1.45 10.74 22.93
C PRO A 61 0.43 9.73 23.44
N GLN A 62 -0.31 10.09 24.48
CA GLN A 62 -1.28 9.20 25.12
C GLN A 62 -2.41 8.77 24.17
N GLU A 63 -2.78 9.63 23.25
CA GLU A 63 -3.83 9.38 22.23
C GLU A 63 -3.48 8.16 21.36
N HIS A 64 -2.19 8.00 20.98
CA HIS A 64 -1.72 6.81 20.25
C HIS A 64 -1.87 5.53 21.08
N THR A 65 -1.52 5.60 22.37
CA THR A 65 -1.73 4.49 23.31
C THR A 65 -3.22 4.14 23.42
N ASN A 66 -4.09 5.14 23.46
CA ASN A 66 -5.54 4.94 23.57
C ASN A 66 -6.12 4.25 22.31
N VAL A 67 -5.61 4.56 21.12
CA VAL A 67 -5.97 3.85 19.89
C VAL A 67 -5.59 2.37 19.99
N ILE A 68 -4.35 2.05 20.36
CA ILE A 68 -3.91 0.66 20.53
C ILE A 68 -4.77 -0.07 21.56
N ARG A 69 -5.04 0.56 22.72
CA ARG A 69 -5.93 -0.03 23.74
C ARG A 69 -7.33 -0.29 23.22
N SER A 70 -7.88 0.61 22.42
CA SER A 70 -9.21 0.45 21.81
C SER A 70 -9.23 -0.76 20.85
N ILE A 71 -8.20 -0.93 20.01
CA ILE A 71 -8.06 -2.06 19.10
C ILE A 71 -7.96 -3.38 19.89
N LEU A 72 -7.07 -3.45 20.89
CA LEU A 72 -6.94 -4.61 21.77
C LEU A 72 -8.24 -4.91 22.53
N GLY A 73 -8.94 -3.86 22.96
CA GLY A 73 -10.26 -3.99 23.60
C GLY A 73 -11.28 -4.64 22.69
N LYS A 74 -11.35 -4.22 21.41
CA LYS A 74 -12.24 -4.85 20.42
C LYS A 74 -11.89 -6.33 20.21
N ALA A 75 -10.62 -6.65 20.06
CA ALA A 75 -10.14 -8.03 19.92
C ALA A 75 -10.51 -8.88 21.16
N LYS A 76 -10.36 -8.33 22.36
CA LYS A 76 -10.75 -8.99 23.62
C LYS A 76 -12.25 -9.27 23.69
N HIS A 77 -13.10 -8.42 23.12
CA HIS A 77 -14.55 -8.52 23.16
C HIS A 77 -15.15 -9.23 21.93
N GLY A 78 -14.34 -9.93 21.15
CA GLY A 78 -14.80 -10.85 20.11
C GLY A 78 -14.75 -10.33 18.69
N THR A 79 -14.31 -9.07 18.46
CA THR A 79 -13.98 -8.60 17.10
C THR A 79 -12.76 -9.37 16.59
N LYS A 80 -12.87 -9.99 15.42
CA LYS A 80 -11.72 -10.60 14.75
C LYS A 80 -10.85 -9.49 14.17
N VAL A 81 -9.67 -9.27 14.76
CA VAL A 81 -8.73 -8.25 14.31
C VAL A 81 -7.62 -8.88 13.49
N ILE A 82 -7.46 -8.44 12.24
CA ILE A 82 -6.44 -8.88 11.31
C ILE A 82 -5.52 -7.71 11.01
N TYR A 83 -4.22 -7.90 11.23
CA TYR A 83 -3.19 -6.92 10.95
C TYR A 83 -2.39 -7.36 9.73
N ILE A 84 -2.28 -6.51 8.74
CA ILE A 84 -1.49 -6.70 7.51
C ILE A 84 -0.43 -5.61 7.50
N PRO A 85 0.87 -5.91 7.72
CA PRO A 85 1.92 -4.89 7.78
C PRO A 85 2.15 -4.21 6.43
N GLY A 86 2.36 -2.88 6.47
CA GLY A 86 2.85 -2.08 5.34
C GLY A 86 4.36 -1.87 5.39
N ASN A 87 4.85 -0.86 4.67
CA ASN A 87 6.27 -0.53 4.65
C ASN A 87 6.74 0.27 5.88
N HIS A 88 5.89 1.09 6.52
CA HIS A 88 6.25 1.82 7.73
C HIS A 88 6.27 0.93 8.98
N ASP A 89 5.56 -0.18 8.95
CA ASP A 89 5.52 -1.19 10.02
C ASP A 89 6.02 -2.57 9.55
N GLU A 90 6.91 -2.59 8.56
CA GLU A 90 7.51 -3.78 7.96
C GLU A 90 8.15 -4.75 8.97
N ALA A 91 8.64 -4.25 10.11
CA ALA A 91 9.19 -5.07 11.18
C ALA A 91 8.18 -6.10 11.74
N LEU A 92 6.88 -5.88 11.56
CA LEU A 92 5.84 -6.83 11.93
C LEU A 92 5.69 -7.98 10.92
N ARG A 93 6.32 -7.92 9.75
CA ARG A 93 6.34 -9.01 8.77
C ARG A 93 7.04 -10.25 9.29
N ASP A 94 8.03 -10.07 10.19
CA ASP A 94 8.70 -11.17 10.88
C ASP A 94 7.76 -11.91 11.86
N CYS A 95 6.62 -11.29 12.19
CA CYS A 95 5.60 -11.82 13.08
C CYS A 95 4.39 -12.42 12.35
N VAL A 96 4.45 -12.56 11.02
CA VAL A 96 3.37 -13.19 10.23
C VAL A 96 3.09 -14.61 10.75
N SER A 97 1.82 -15.00 10.77
CA SER A 97 1.32 -16.23 11.36
C SER A 97 1.34 -16.29 12.89
N HIS A 98 1.69 -15.20 13.57
CA HIS A 98 1.56 -15.10 15.03
C HIS A 98 0.28 -14.35 15.42
N VAL A 99 -0.13 -14.57 16.68
CA VAL A 99 -1.29 -13.91 17.29
C VAL A 99 -0.84 -13.17 18.53
N PHE A 100 -1.08 -11.87 18.56
CA PHE A 100 -0.75 -11.01 19.72
C PHE A 100 -2.03 -10.36 20.27
N GLY A 101 -2.39 -10.70 21.50
CA GLY A 101 -3.57 -10.11 22.14
C GLY A 101 -4.86 -10.30 21.36
N ASN A 102 -5.05 -11.48 20.74
CA ASN A 102 -6.14 -11.83 19.80
C ASN A 102 -6.13 -11.07 18.48
N ILE A 103 -4.99 -10.46 18.10
CA ILE A 103 -4.76 -9.86 16.78
C ILE A 103 -3.95 -10.84 15.95
N GLU A 104 -4.48 -11.27 14.82
CA GLU A 104 -3.79 -12.14 13.86
C GLU A 104 -2.94 -11.29 12.91
N ILE A 105 -1.67 -11.66 12.68
CA ILE A 105 -0.79 -10.99 11.73
C ILE A 105 -0.66 -11.84 10.47
N HIS A 106 -0.99 -11.26 9.32
CA HIS A 106 -0.96 -11.90 8.01
C HIS A 106 -0.20 -11.03 7.00
N GLN A 107 0.44 -11.66 6.00
CA GLN A 107 1.02 -10.96 4.85
C GLN A 107 -0.07 -10.37 3.97
N ASP A 108 -1.07 -11.19 3.69
CA ASP A 108 -2.32 -10.86 3.01
C ASP A 108 -3.46 -11.66 3.64
N TYR A 109 -4.70 -11.32 3.32
CA TYR A 109 -5.86 -12.02 3.87
C TYR A 109 -7.00 -12.10 2.86
N VAL A 110 -7.58 -13.28 2.68
CA VAL A 110 -8.78 -13.46 1.86
C VAL A 110 -10.03 -13.42 2.73
N HIS A 111 -10.75 -12.29 2.67
CA HIS A 111 -12.02 -12.12 3.36
C HIS A 111 -13.20 -12.54 2.49
N THR A 112 -14.15 -13.26 3.07
CA THR A 112 -15.42 -13.57 2.40
C THR A 112 -16.51 -12.61 2.86
N SER A 113 -17.04 -11.81 1.93
CA SER A 113 -18.14 -10.86 2.22
C SER A 113 -19.44 -11.59 2.60
N ALA A 114 -20.44 -10.83 3.08
CA ALA A 114 -21.76 -11.38 3.36
C ALA A 114 -22.45 -12.00 2.15
N GLU A 115 -22.11 -11.53 0.96
CA GLU A 115 -22.60 -12.01 -0.35
C GLU A 115 -21.79 -13.21 -0.91
N GLY A 116 -20.81 -13.73 -0.14
CA GLY A 116 -19.96 -14.83 -0.57
C GLY A 116 -18.81 -14.42 -1.51
N LYS A 117 -18.61 -13.14 -1.80
CA LYS A 117 -17.49 -12.65 -2.61
C LYS A 117 -16.19 -12.75 -1.83
N LYS A 118 -15.13 -13.24 -2.47
CA LYS A 118 -13.78 -13.27 -1.93
C LYS A 118 -13.06 -11.97 -2.23
N LEU A 119 -12.57 -11.31 -1.20
CA LEU A 119 -11.82 -10.06 -1.26
C LEU A 119 -10.40 -10.35 -0.78
N LEU A 120 -9.41 -10.14 -1.64
CA LEU A 120 -8.01 -10.15 -1.23
C LEU A 120 -7.69 -8.80 -0.59
N ILE A 121 -7.21 -8.84 0.64
CA ILE A 121 -6.80 -7.66 1.42
C ILE A 121 -5.30 -7.71 1.56
N MET A 122 -4.62 -6.65 1.12
CA MET A 122 -3.17 -6.50 1.18
C MET A 122 -2.80 -5.02 1.18
N HIS A 123 -1.64 -4.69 1.72
CA HIS A 123 -1.09 -3.36 1.60
C HIS A 123 -0.41 -3.22 0.23
N GLY A 124 -0.61 -2.10 -0.45
CA GLY A 124 -0.19 -1.92 -1.85
C GLY A 124 1.30 -1.63 -2.08
N ASP A 125 2.13 -1.59 -1.04
CA ASP A 125 3.56 -1.25 -1.13
C ASP A 125 4.37 -2.24 -1.98
N GLU A 126 3.96 -3.50 -2.05
CA GLU A 126 4.59 -4.50 -2.92
C GLU A 126 4.49 -4.14 -4.42
N PHE A 127 3.43 -3.44 -4.82
CA PHE A 127 3.27 -2.95 -6.19
C PHE A 127 4.12 -1.73 -6.51
N ASP A 128 4.57 -0.96 -5.51
CA ASP A 128 5.43 0.20 -5.71
C ASP A 128 6.77 -0.16 -6.35
N VAL A 129 7.33 -1.31 -6.02
CA VAL A 129 8.55 -1.85 -6.64
C VAL A 129 8.33 -2.11 -8.13
N ILE A 130 7.19 -2.69 -8.49
CA ILE A 130 6.81 -2.98 -9.89
C ILE A 130 6.61 -1.66 -10.65
N VAL A 131 5.91 -0.69 -10.05
CA VAL A 131 5.66 0.62 -10.67
C VAL A 131 6.95 1.41 -10.85
N LYS A 132 7.86 1.41 -9.87
CA LYS A 132 9.19 2.05 -9.99
C LYS A 132 10.01 1.42 -11.10
N ASN A 133 10.03 0.09 -11.19
CA ASN A 133 10.75 -0.64 -12.24
C ASN A 133 10.12 -0.45 -13.63
N SER A 134 8.79 -0.35 -13.73
CA SER A 134 8.11 -0.09 -15.00
C SER A 134 8.38 1.32 -15.53
N ARG A 135 8.48 2.33 -14.64
CA ARG A 135 8.90 3.70 -15.02
C ARG A 135 10.34 3.75 -15.53
N TRP A 136 11.25 2.99 -14.92
CA TRP A 136 12.62 2.87 -15.39
C TRP A 136 12.70 2.18 -16.75
N LEU A 137 11.94 1.07 -16.94
CA LEU A 137 11.82 0.38 -18.22
C LEU A 137 11.24 1.30 -19.31
N ALA A 138 10.22 2.10 -19.00
CA ALA A 138 9.66 3.08 -19.93
C ALA A 138 10.69 4.16 -20.31
N LYS A 139 11.48 4.67 -19.35
CA LYS A 139 12.58 5.61 -19.64
C LYS A 139 13.64 4.98 -20.52
N LEU A 140 14.02 3.72 -20.26
CA LEU A 140 14.98 2.97 -21.09
C LEU A 140 14.43 2.77 -22.50
N GLY A 141 13.15 2.45 -22.64
CA GLY A 141 12.47 2.32 -23.94
C GLY A 141 12.47 3.64 -24.74
N ASN A 142 12.23 4.77 -24.08
CA ASN A 142 12.28 6.09 -24.71
C ASN A 142 13.69 6.44 -25.19
N VAL A 143 14.70 6.25 -24.33
CA VAL A 143 16.11 6.50 -24.70
C VAL A 143 16.53 5.60 -25.87
N ALA A 144 16.16 4.32 -25.83
CA ALA A 144 16.47 3.39 -26.94
C ALA A 144 15.75 3.81 -28.22
N TYR A 145 14.50 4.26 -28.14
CA TYR A 145 13.73 4.74 -29.28
C TYR A 145 14.34 6.01 -29.89
N ASP A 146 14.68 7.00 -29.09
CA ASP A 146 15.34 8.24 -29.55
C ASP A 146 16.68 7.93 -30.19
N THR A 147 17.49 7.06 -29.58
CA THR A 147 18.78 6.62 -30.16
C THR A 147 18.58 5.91 -31.51
N LEU A 148 17.55 5.09 -31.67
CA LEU A 148 17.21 4.44 -32.94
C LEU A 148 16.76 5.44 -34.01
N LEU A 149 16.04 6.48 -33.63
CA LEU A 149 15.63 7.55 -34.55
C LEU A 149 16.86 8.35 -35.05
N ASP A 150 17.77 8.71 -34.14
CA ASP A 150 19.00 9.43 -34.49
C ASP A 150 19.88 8.58 -35.41
N LEU A 151 20.06 7.30 -35.06
CA LEU A 151 20.79 6.35 -35.90
C LEU A 151 20.18 6.19 -37.30
N ASN A 152 18.83 6.11 -37.36
CA ASN A 152 18.11 6.02 -38.61
C ASN A 152 18.28 7.28 -39.47
N HIS A 153 18.27 8.46 -38.83
CA HIS A 153 18.56 9.74 -39.51
C HIS A 153 19.98 9.78 -40.09
N TYR A 154 20.97 9.38 -39.28
CA TYR A 154 22.38 9.32 -39.72
C TYR A 154 22.57 8.35 -40.88
N ILE A 155 22.03 7.13 -40.80
CA ILE A 155 22.06 6.13 -41.88
C ILE A 155 21.43 6.68 -43.15
N ASN A 156 20.27 7.32 -43.07
CA ASN A 156 19.61 7.86 -44.25
C ASN A 156 20.36 9.07 -44.88
N SER A 157 21.06 9.85 -44.05
CA SER A 157 21.91 10.92 -44.54
C SER A 157 23.09 10.37 -45.38
N LEU A 158 23.74 9.31 -44.89
CA LEU A 158 24.78 8.59 -45.64
C LEU A 158 24.22 7.94 -46.94
N ARG A 159 23.07 7.27 -46.82
CA ARG A 159 22.40 6.65 -47.98
C ARG A 159 22.08 7.68 -49.08
N LYS A 160 21.56 8.86 -48.69
CA LYS A 160 21.28 9.97 -49.59
C LYS A 160 22.56 10.46 -50.31
N PHE A 161 23.65 10.56 -49.55
CA PHE A 161 24.95 10.96 -50.15
C PHE A 161 25.45 9.99 -51.21
N PHE A 162 25.16 8.68 -51.06
CA PHE A 162 25.48 7.64 -52.06
C PHE A 162 24.40 7.36 -53.05
N GLY A 163 23.32 8.17 -53.12
CA GLY A 163 22.23 8.05 -54.11
C GLY A 163 21.23 6.94 -53.84
N PHE A 164 21.18 6.37 -52.64
CA PHE A 164 20.23 5.35 -52.22
C PHE A 164 18.90 5.97 -51.70
N SER A 165 17.80 5.28 -51.95
CA SER A 165 16.49 5.67 -51.43
C SER A 165 16.39 5.56 -49.89
N TYR A 166 15.40 6.26 -49.27
CA TYR A 166 15.12 6.23 -47.83
C TYR A 166 14.86 4.80 -47.34
N TRP A 167 15.41 4.45 -46.20
CA TRP A 167 15.22 3.16 -45.54
C TRP A 167 14.89 3.38 -44.06
N SER A 168 13.92 2.59 -43.51
CA SER A 168 13.49 2.70 -42.13
C SER A 168 13.93 1.47 -41.32
N LEU A 169 14.83 1.68 -40.37
CA LEU A 169 15.26 0.65 -39.42
C LEU A 169 14.07 0.13 -38.60
N ALA A 170 13.16 1.02 -38.17
CA ALA A 170 11.98 0.66 -37.40
C ALA A 170 10.99 -0.22 -38.20
N ALA A 171 10.82 0.05 -39.51
CA ALA A 171 10.01 -0.78 -40.35
C ALA A 171 10.63 -2.17 -40.57
N TYR A 172 11.96 -2.25 -40.69
CA TYR A 172 12.68 -3.51 -40.83
C TYR A 172 12.55 -4.38 -39.56
N LEU A 173 12.64 -3.80 -38.37
CA LEU A 173 12.52 -4.52 -37.10
C LEU A 173 11.07 -5.00 -36.80
N LYS A 174 10.05 -4.33 -37.35
CA LYS A 174 8.65 -4.76 -37.22
C LYS A 174 8.27 -5.94 -38.13
N LEU A 175 9.07 -6.22 -39.16
CA LEU A 175 8.82 -7.30 -40.11
C LEU A 175 9.48 -8.63 -39.74
N LYS A 176 10.21 -8.68 -38.63
CA LYS A 176 10.78 -9.87 -38.03
C LYS A 176 10.04 -10.22 -36.73
#